data_b9fe079511828fed33e9e6f7e889e83e
#
_entry.id   b9fe079511828fed33e9e6f7e889e83e
#
_cell.length_a   1.000
_cell.length_b   1.000
_cell.length_c   1.000
_cell.angle_alpha   90.00
_cell.angle_beta   90.00
_cell.angle_gamma   90.00
#
_symmetry.space_group_name_H-M   'P 1'
#
loop_
_entity.id
_entity.type
_entity.pdbx_description
1 polymer ?
#
loop_
_entity_poly.entity_id
_entity_poly.type
_entity_poly.pdbx_seq_one_letter_code
_entity_poly.pdbx_strand_id
1 'polypeptide(L)'
;MISGDAVWTLRREIPSDTSVGSALVNELVDAMTERDWPTADLFRTQLAYEEAIVNAIRHGNRCDPEKTVTVEMRCDTEQVWIRICDQGRGFDPSSIPDPRQEELLEVPGGRGVLLIKEIMSDVSYNDRGNEITMVKIKGDEPLPDEED
;
A
#
# COMPACT_ATOMS: atom_id res chain seq x y z
N MET A 1 -26.33 -14.96 5.45
CA MET A 1 -25.76 -14.46 5.12
C MET A 1 -24.76 -14.74 4.90
N ILE A 2 -24.22 -14.57 4.42
CA ILE A 2 -23.19 -15.01 4.15
C ILE A 2 -22.12 -14.37 4.68
N SER A 3 -21.31 -14.93 5.48
CA SER A 3 -20.21 -14.26 6.10
C SER A 3 -19.19 -13.81 5.09
N GLY A 4 -19.10 -14.46 3.96
CA GLY A 4 -18.17 -14.06 2.92
C GLY A 4 -18.43 -12.67 2.38
N ASP A 5 -19.65 -12.18 2.56
CA ASP A 5 -20.01 -10.85 2.10
C ASP A 5 -19.69 -9.78 3.10
N ALA A 6 -19.32 -10.16 4.31
CA ALA A 6 -19.01 -9.18 5.32
C ALA A 6 -17.69 -8.52 5.04
N VAL A 7 -17.58 -7.23 5.31
CA VAL A 7 -16.34 -6.52 5.16
C VAL A 7 -15.44 -6.80 6.36
N TRP A 8 -14.24 -7.26 6.08
CA TRP A 8 -13.22 -7.39 7.12
C TRP A 8 -12.53 -6.04 7.25
N THR A 9 -12.31 -5.59 8.48
CA THR A 9 -11.63 -4.32 8.72
C THR A 9 -10.55 -4.48 9.78
N LEU A 10 -9.53 -3.63 9.68
CA LEU A 10 -8.47 -3.59 10.66
C LEU A 10 -8.00 -2.15 10.79
N ARG A 11 -7.69 -1.73 12.00
CA ARG A 11 -7.05 -0.44 12.23
C ARG A 11 -5.99 -0.64 13.30
N ARG A 12 -4.78 -0.19 13.02
CA ARG A 12 -3.66 -0.30 13.96
C ARG A 12 -2.82 0.96 13.93
N GLU A 13 -2.33 1.35 15.08
CA GLU A 13 -1.32 2.38 15.17
C GLU A 13 -0.06 1.66 15.60
N ILE A 14 0.98 1.72 14.76
CA ILE A 14 2.17 0.93 14.97
C ILE A 14 3.41 1.83 15.09
N PRO A 15 4.46 1.36 15.73
CA PRO A 15 5.71 2.12 15.79
C PRO A 15 6.37 2.17 14.42
N SER A 16 7.37 3.05 14.28
CA SER A 16 8.13 3.19 13.03
C SER A 16 9.15 2.06 12.91
N ASP A 17 8.64 0.84 12.85
CA ASP A 17 9.44 -0.38 12.81
C ASP A 17 8.95 -1.22 11.63
N THR A 18 9.82 -1.43 10.63
CA THR A 18 9.42 -2.12 9.42
C THR A 18 8.99 -3.56 9.67
N SER A 19 9.57 -4.23 10.67
CA SER A 19 9.18 -5.61 10.93
C SER A 19 7.75 -5.69 11.46
N VAL A 20 7.34 -4.71 12.28
CA VAL A 20 5.97 -4.66 12.78
C VAL A 20 5.02 -4.32 11.64
N GLY A 21 5.39 -3.34 10.81
CA GLY A 21 4.56 -2.94 9.69
C GLY A 21 4.38 -4.06 8.68
N SER A 22 5.46 -4.73 8.34
CA SER A 22 5.39 -5.81 7.35
C SER A 22 4.56 -6.98 7.85
N ALA A 23 4.61 -7.27 9.15
CA ALA A 23 3.86 -8.41 9.70
C ALA A 23 2.35 -8.23 9.59
N LEU A 24 1.87 -6.99 9.56
CA LEU A 24 0.43 -6.74 9.46
C LEU A 24 -0.18 -7.29 8.17
N VAL A 25 0.61 -7.42 7.12
CA VAL A 25 0.08 -7.88 5.83
C VAL A 25 -0.47 -9.29 5.93
N ASN A 26 0.01 -10.08 6.88
CA ASN A 26 -0.48 -11.44 7.04
C ASN A 26 -1.96 -11.48 7.37
N GLU A 27 -2.45 -10.49 8.14
CA GLU A 27 -3.88 -10.42 8.46
C GLU A 27 -4.69 -10.10 7.22
N LEU A 28 -4.17 -9.24 6.34
CA LEU A 28 -4.85 -8.91 5.10
C LEU A 28 -4.88 -10.11 4.15
N VAL A 29 -3.74 -10.80 4.03
CA VAL A 29 -3.65 -11.97 3.17
C VAL A 29 -4.63 -13.05 3.62
N ASP A 30 -4.74 -13.27 4.94
CA ASP A 30 -5.71 -14.22 5.47
C ASP A 30 -7.14 -13.81 5.12
N ALA A 31 -7.46 -12.52 5.26
CA ALA A 31 -8.79 -12.03 4.94
C ALA A 31 -9.12 -12.21 3.46
N MET A 32 -8.15 -11.94 2.60
CA MET A 32 -8.33 -12.13 1.16
C MET A 32 -8.50 -13.60 0.80
N THR A 33 -7.69 -14.45 1.43
CA THR A 33 -7.76 -15.90 1.19
C THR A 33 -9.13 -16.44 1.58
N GLU A 34 -9.65 -15.99 2.70
CA GLU A 34 -10.98 -16.43 3.14
C GLU A 34 -12.08 -15.99 2.20
N ARG A 35 -11.84 -14.96 1.41
CA ARG A 35 -12.81 -14.43 0.46
C ARG A 35 -12.51 -14.80 -0.97
N ASP A 36 -11.70 -15.85 -1.13
CA ASP A 36 -11.41 -16.46 -2.43
C ASP A 36 -10.77 -15.53 -3.45
N TRP A 37 -9.90 -14.64 -2.98
CA TRP A 37 -9.16 -13.79 -3.89
C TRP A 37 -8.12 -14.59 -4.67
N PRO A 38 -7.93 -14.30 -5.97
CA PRO A 38 -6.92 -15.00 -6.77
C PRO A 38 -5.52 -14.77 -6.21
N THR A 39 -4.67 -15.77 -6.35
CA THR A 39 -3.29 -15.70 -5.86
C THR A 39 -2.53 -14.51 -6.43
N ALA A 40 -2.75 -14.21 -7.71
CA ALA A 40 -2.08 -13.07 -8.33
C ALA A 40 -2.45 -11.75 -7.63
N ASP A 41 -3.73 -11.60 -7.28
CA ASP A 41 -4.17 -10.38 -6.57
C ASP A 41 -3.60 -10.31 -5.17
N LEU A 42 -3.51 -11.46 -4.49
CA LEU A 42 -2.90 -11.52 -3.17
C LEU A 42 -1.46 -11.02 -3.24
N PHE A 43 -0.72 -11.53 -4.21
CA PHE A 43 0.68 -11.19 -4.35
C PHE A 43 0.87 -9.72 -4.67
N ARG A 44 0.06 -9.19 -5.59
CA ARG A 44 0.15 -7.78 -5.98
C ARG A 44 -0.21 -6.86 -4.83
N THR A 45 -1.26 -7.19 -4.10
CA THR A 45 -1.68 -6.39 -2.96
C THR A 45 -0.62 -6.39 -1.87
N GLN A 46 -0.04 -7.56 -1.62
CA GLN A 46 1.01 -7.69 -0.62
C GLN A 46 2.22 -6.84 -1.00
N LEU A 47 2.61 -6.86 -2.26
CA LEU A 47 3.74 -6.08 -2.74
C LEU A 47 3.47 -4.58 -2.59
N ALA A 48 2.27 -4.13 -2.98
CA ALA A 48 1.93 -2.72 -2.86
C ALA A 48 1.91 -2.27 -1.39
N TYR A 49 1.33 -3.08 -0.51
CA TYR A 49 1.33 -2.77 0.91
C TYR A 49 2.75 -2.65 1.44
N GLU A 50 3.61 -3.60 1.07
CA GLU A 50 4.98 -3.62 1.55
C GLU A 50 5.72 -2.34 1.18
N GLU A 51 5.59 -1.92 -0.07
CA GLU A 51 6.23 -0.69 -0.53
C GLU A 51 5.69 0.52 0.21
N ALA A 52 4.38 0.58 0.40
CA ALA A 52 3.76 1.73 1.05
C ALA A 52 4.13 1.82 2.52
N ILE A 53 4.15 0.68 3.23
CA ILE A 53 4.45 0.71 4.66
C ILE A 53 5.92 1.03 4.92
N VAL A 54 6.82 0.52 4.08
CA VAL A 54 8.24 0.82 4.21
C VAL A 54 8.48 2.30 3.92
N ASN A 55 7.81 2.85 2.90
CA ASN A 55 7.93 4.27 2.60
C ASN A 55 7.46 5.12 3.78
N ALA A 56 6.34 4.76 4.40
CA ALA A 56 5.83 5.52 5.54
C ALA A 56 6.79 5.50 6.72
N ILE A 57 7.37 4.34 7.00
CA ILE A 57 8.23 4.17 8.16
C ILE A 57 9.61 4.79 7.90
N ARG A 58 10.23 4.44 6.78
CA ARG A 58 11.60 4.88 6.52
C ARG A 58 11.69 6.30 5.99
N HIS A 59 10.84 6.65 5.04
CA HIS A 59 10.95 7.94 4.38
C HIS A 59 10.02 8.97 4.98
N GLY A 60 8.83 8.56 5.40
CA GLY A 60 7.92 9.47 6.07
C GLY A 60 8.39 9.78 7.49
N ASN A 61 8.43 8.77 8.33
CA ASN A 61 8.79 8.94 9.74
C ASN A 61 10.29 8.88 10.00
N ARG A 62 11.08 8.48 9.02
CA ARG A 62 12.54 8.34 9.14
C ARG A 62 12.93 7.42 10.30
N CYS A 63 12.14 6.38 10.48
CA CYS A 63 12.36 5.38 11.54
C CYS A 63 12.38 5.99 12.93
N ASP A 64 11.73 7.14 13.12
CA ASP A 64 11.72 7.84 14.41
C ASP A 64 10.90 7.02 15.41
N PRO A 65 11.51 6.55 16.52
CA PRO A 65 10.78 5.72 17.47
C PRO A 65 9.67 6.46 18.21
N GLU A 66 9.65 7.80 18.13
CA GLU A 66 8.59 8.57 18.75
C GLU A 66 7.42 8.85 17.83
N LYS A 67 7.52 8.41 16.58
CA LYS A 67 6.44 8.60 15.61
C LYS A 67 5.78 7.27 15.32
N THR A 68 4.50 7.33 14.94
CA THR A 68 3.73 6.14 14.64
C THR A 68 3.20 6.20 13.22
N VAL A 69 2.75 5.04 12.74
CA VAL A 69 2.08 4.94 11.45
C VAL A 69 0.70 4.37 11.73
N THR A 70 -0.33 4.99 11.19
CA THR A 70 -1.69 4.47 11.31
C THR A 70 -2.00 3.68 10.03
N VAL A 71 -2.43 2.44 10.20
CA VAL A 71 -2.77 1.55 9.09
C VAL A 71 -4.23 1.17 9.23
N GLU A 72 -5.00 1.38 8.16
CA GLU A 72 -6.39 0.92 8.09
C GLU A 72 -6.54 0.07 6.85
N MET A 73 -7.26 -1.02 6.98
CA MET A 73 -7.49 -1.93 5.86
C MET A 73 -8.91 -2.42 5.87
N ARG A 74 -9.45 -2.65 4.68
CA ARG A 74 -10.77 -3.25 4.50
C ARG A 74 -10.69 -4.24 3.36
N CYS A 75 -11.43 -5.33 3.48
CA CYS A 75 -11.43 -6.35 2.44
C CYS A 75 -12.82 -6.97 2.36
N ASP A 76 -13.37 -7.03 1.16
CA ASP A 76 -14.58 -7.80 0.93
C ASP A 76 -14.32 -8.74 -0.26
N THR A 77 -15.36 -9.27 -0.87
CA THR A 77 -15.18 -10.23 -1.96
C THR A 77 -14.79 -9.57 -3.27
N GLU A 78 -14.82 -8.25 -3.35
CA GLU A 78 -14.57 -7.56 -4.61
C GLU A 78 -13.47 -6.52 -4.57
N GLN A 79 -13.14 -5.99 -3.39
CA GLN A 79 -12.07 -5.00 -3.33
C GLN A 79 -11.36 -5.00 -1.99
N VAL A 80 -10.12 -4.53 -2.04
CA VAL A 80 -9.32 -4.25 -0.86
C VAL A 80 -9.05 -2.75 -0.84
N TRP A 81 -9.15 -2.17 0.34
CA TRP A 81 -8.89 -0.75 0.56
C TRP A 81 -7.85 -0.65 1.68
N ILE A 82 -6.80 0.14 1.46
CA ILE A 82 -5.71 0.30 2.42
C ILE A 82 -5.38 1.78 2.54
N ARG A 83 -5.27 2.25 3.77
CA ARG A 83 -4.83 3.62 4.03
C ARG A 83 -3.69 3.57 5.03
N ILE A 84 -2.58 4.24 4.71
CA ILE A 84 -1.40 4.30 5.55
C ILE A 84 -1.03 5.76 5.73
N CYS A 85 -0.95 6.20 6.98
CA CYS A 85 -0.67 7.59 7.32
C CYS A 85 0.53 7.66 8.26
N ASP A 86 1.56 8.40 7.86
CA ASP A 86 2.72 8.61 8.71
C ASP A 86 2.69 10.02 9.32
N GLN A 87 3.62 10.29 10.21
CA GLN A 87 3.70 11.58 10.92
C GLN A 87 4.85 12.43 10.42
N GLY A 88 5.35 12.12 9.23
CA GLY A 88 6.43 12.87 8.63
C GLY A 88 5.96 14.15 7.97
N ARG A 89 6.89 14.81 7.31
CA ARG A 89 6.57 16.03 6.58
C ARG A 89 5.71 15.80 5.37
N GLY A 90 5.74 14.58 4.83
CA GLY A 90 5.09 14.29 3.59
C GLY A 90 5.96 14.68 2.41
N PHE A 91 5.36 14.63 1.24
CA PHE A 91 6.02 15.03 0.00
C PHE A 91 4.93 15.48 -0.96
N ASP A 92 5.34 16.13 -2.07
CA ASP A 92 4.39 16.55 -3.09
C ASP A 92 4.28 15.42 -4.12
N PRO A 93 3.17 14.67 -4.12
CA PRO A 93 3.06 13.55 -5.07
C PRO A 93 3.14 13.97 -6.53
N SER A 94 2.76 15.22 -6.83
CA SER A 94 2.78 15.68 -8.22
C SER A 94 4.19 16.01 -8.68
N SER A 95 5.15 16.09 -7.76
CA SER A 95 6.51 16.44 -8.11
C SER A 95 7.38 15.23 -8.46
N ILE A 96 6.82 14.03 -8.37
CA ILE A 96 7.59 12.83 -8.66
C ILE A 96 7.82 12.71 -10.16
N PRO A 97 9.09 12.70 -10.60
CA PRO A 97 9.37 12.66 -12.04
C PRO A 97 9.21 11.26 -12.61
N ASP A 98 9.45 11.16 -13.90
CA ASP A 98 9.40 9.90 -14.62
C ASP A 98 10.38 8.91 -13.98
N PRO A 99 9.97 7.68 -13.68
CA PRO A 99 10.83 6.69 -13.04
C PRO A 99 12.00 6.26 -13.88
N ARG A 100 11.99 6.60 -15.16
CA ARG A 100 13.11 6.24 -16.04
C ARG A 100 14.24 7.24 -15.97
N GLN A 101 14.05 8.35 -15.28
CA GLN A 101 15.10 9.32 -15.12
C GLN A 101 16.06 8.86 -14.04
N GLU A 102 17.32 9.07 -14.28
CA GLU A 102 18.35 8.57 -13.38
C GLU A 102 18.22 9.16 -11.98
N GLU A 103 17.93 10.44 -11.88
CA GLU A 103 17.83 11.05 -10.56
C GLU A 103 16.69 10.49 -9.73
N LEU A 104 15.69 9.89 -10.37
CA LEU A 104 14.60 9.30 -9.64
C LEU A 104 15.06 8.09 -8.82
N LEU A 105 16.11 7.43 -9.27
CA LEU A 105 16.63 6.26 -8.57
C LEU A 105 17.17 6.63 -7.21
N GLU A 106 17.48 7.90 -7.01
CA GLU A 106 18.01 8.37 -5.74
C GLU A 106 16.97 9.05 -4.87
N VAL A 107 15.74 9.18 -5.38
CA VAL A 107 14.67 9.80 -4.61
C VAL A 107 14.05 8.75 -3.69
N PRO A 108 14.08 8.97 -2.36
CA PRO A 108 13.50 7.97 -1.45
C PRO A 108 12.04 7.71 -1.77
N GLY A 109 11.70 6.45 -1.96
CA GLY A 109 10.32 6.05 -2.19
C GLY A 109 9.78 6.31 -3.59
N GLY A 110 10.55 6.99 -4.45
CA GLY A 110 10.04 7.36 -5.77
C GLY A 110 9.66 6.15 -6.62
N ARG A 111 10.52 5.15 -6.64
CA ARG A 111 10.27 3.94 -7.44
C ARG A 111 9.12 3.13 -6.85
N GLY A 112 9.05 3.06 -5.52
CA GLY A 112 7.98 2.33 -4.86
C GLY A 112 6.62 2.93 -5.14
N VAL A 113 6.53 4.27 -5.17
CA VAL A 113 5.27 4.96 -5.46
C VAL A 113 4.79 4.58 -6.86
N LEU A 114 5.68 4.54 -7.83
CA LEU A 114 5.31 4.19 -9.19
C LEU A 114 4.90 2.74 -9.32
N LEU A 115 5.58 1.85 -8.62
CA LEU A 115 5.21 0.45 -8.60
C LEU A 115 3.80 0.28 -8.05
N ILE A 116 3.49 0.95 -6.95
CA ILE A 116 2.17 0.89 -6.34
C ILE A 116 1.10 1.33 -7.35
N LYS A 117 1.36 2.42 -8.06
CA LYS A 117 0.40 2.92 -9.05
C LYS A 117 0.19 1.97 -10.21
N GLU A 118 1.19 1.15 -10.52
CA GLU A 118 1.06 0.19 -11.60
C GLU A 118 0.26 -1.04 -11.23
N ILE A 119 0.31 -1.45 -9.98
CA ILE A 119 -0.29 -2.73 -9.60
C ILE A 119 -1.62 -2.59 -8.86
N MET A 120 -1.90 -1.42 -8.28
CA MET A 120 -3.18 -1.20 -7.63
C MET A 120 -4.16 -0.57 -8.59
N SER A 121 -5.46 -0.78 -8.34
CA SER A 121 -6.49 -0.24 -9.22
C SER A 121 -6.63 1.26 -9.09
N ASP A 122 -6.40 1.78 -7.87
CA ASP A 122 -6.47 3.21 -7.64
C ASP A 122 -5.52 3.57 -6.50
N VAL A 123 -4.86 4.72 -6.61
CA VAL A 123 -3.92 5.20 -5.60
C VAL A 123 -4.09 6.70 -5.49
N SER A 124 -4.22 7.20 -4.26
CA SER A 124 -4.31 8.64 -4.03
C SER A 124 -3.52 9.02 -2.80
N TYR A 125 -3.13 10.29 -2.74
CA TYR A 125 -2.41 10.86 -1.61
C TYR A 125 -3.17 12.07 -1.10
N ASN A 126 -3.01 12.37 0.19
CA ASN A 126 -3.55 13.62 0.71
C ASN A 126 -2.65 14.78 0.26
N ASP A 127 -3.04 16.01 0.59
CA ASP A 127 -2.30 17.20 0.13
C ASP A 127 -0.87 17.25 0.65
N ARG A 128 -0.64 16.74 1.85
CA ARG A 128 0.70 16.75 2.42
C ARG A 128 1.58 15.62 1.91
N GLY A 129 0.99 14.58 1.32
CA GLY A 129 1.75 13.44 0.87
C GLY A 129 2.20 12.50 1.98
N ASN A 130 1.62 12.61 3.18
CA ASN A 130 1.95 11.71 4.28
C ASN A 130 0.88 10.64 4.51
N GLU A 131 -0.10 10.57 3.62
CA GLU A 131 -1.14 9.56 3.70
C GLU A 131 -1.42 9.03 2.31
N ILE A 132 -1.36 7.72 2.15
CA ILE A 132 -1.66 7.07 0.89
C ILE A 132 -2.90 6.21 1.07
N THR A 133 -3.78 6.23 0.08
CA THR A 133 -4.95 5.35 0.01
C THR A 133 -4.86 4.54 -1.26
N MET A 134 -4.99 3.22 -1.13
CA MET A 134 -4.86 2.30 -2.25
C MET A 134 -6.08 1.41 -2.32
N VAL A 135 -6.52 1.12 -3.54
CA VAL A 135 -7.64 0.21 -3.76
C VAL A 135 -7.23 -0.83 -4.78
N LYS A 136 -7.56 -2.10 -4.52
CA LYS A 136 -7.37 -3.18 -5.47
C LYS A 136 -8.73 -3.82 -5.74
N ILE A 137 -9.12 -3.87 -7.01
CA ILE A 137 -10.36 -4.51 -7.45
C ILE A 137 -10.03 -5.94 -7.84
N LYS A 138 -10.81 -6.90 -7.38
CA LYS A 138 -10.57 -8.30 -7.68
C LYS A 138 -10.57 -8.53 -9.19
N GLY A 139 -9.52 -9.18 -9.67
CA GLY A 139 -9.41 -9.49 -11.09
C GLY A 139 -8.93 -8.34 -11.95
N ASP A 140 -8.74 -7.16 -11.37
CA ASP A 140 -8.28 -6.00 -12.12
C ASP A 140 -6.77 -6.11 -12.26
N GLU A 141 -6.30 -6.35 -13.47
CA GLU A 141 -4.88 -6.58 -13.72
C GLU A 141 -4.23 -5.38 -14.36
N PRO A 142 -2.94 -5.17 -14.07
CA PRO A 142 -2.22 -4.11 -14.76
C PRO A 142 -2.17 -4.41 -16.25
N LEU A 143 -1.92 -3.38 -17.04
CA LEU A 143 -1.84 -3.55 -18.48
C LEU A 143 -0.77 -4.59 -18.79
N PRO A 144 -1.04 -5.49 -19.75
CA PRO A 144 -0.07 -6.52 -20.08
C PRO A 144 1.16 -5.90 -20.73
N ASP A 145 2.23 -6.54 -20.47
CA ASP A 145 3.44 -6.11 -21.13
C ASP A 145 3.36 -6.59 -22.53
N GLU A 146 3.39 -6.47 -22.88
CA GLU A 146 3.08 -6.97 -23.84
C GLU A 146 3.57 -7.96 -24.34
N GLU A 147 3.47 -8.50 -23.83
CA GLU A 147 3.63 -9.41 -24.19
C GLU A 147 3.67 -9.79 -24.81
N ASP A 148 3.70 -9.45 -24.57
CA ASP A 148 3.61 -9.66 -24.95
C ASP A 148 3.66 -9.84 -25.54
#